data_5d07de7f9003c4103bf1921befd02e7e
#
_entry.id   5d07de7f9003c4103bf1921befd02e7e
#
_cell.length_a   1.000
_cell.length_b   1.000
_cell.length_c   1.000
_cell.angle_alpha   90.00
_cell.angle_beta   90.00
_cell.angle_gamma   90.00
#
_symmetry.space_group_name_H-M   'P 1'
#
loop_
_entity.id
_entity.type
_entity.pdbx_description
1 polymer ?
#
loop_
_entity_poly.entity_id
_entity_poly.type
_entity_poly.pdbx_seq_one_letter_code
_entity_poly.pdbx_strand_id
1 'polypeptide(L)'
;MRLLPVLFSVLIAGCASVPPPAPQPLTIEQILQKPLYQMTPQEAGRYINHMQTNEPDLRKRIAAIGRKNIGQPYVLNLLGEFPFQIHDELPMFSLTHSDCVVFSEHTYAMALSRNWEEFFWMLQRIRYKDGVIGVATRNHYTEQDWNINNRWLVTDISAQLAGANVASYPLTVDRSRFLRTRHHTEASFPVTKSDEAYVPKEHVKEVLAQLNDGDFVNVISTRNGEYWASHVGLVVTAPDGSRNFLNSAAPQVREETFDAFMARVAAREAQQAAEGKPVQQLAGFKFLRLNDNIVVPPALPQPRP
;
A
#
# COMPACT_ATOMS: atom_id res chain seq x y z
N MET A 1 -62.37 36.12 -56.02
CA MET A 1 -61.84 36.48 -54.72
C MET A 1 -60.85 35.38 -54.30
N ARG A 2 -59.55 35.62 -54.39
CA ARG A 2 -58.51 34.68 -54.01
C ARG A 2 -57.91 35.15 -52.66
N LEU A 3 -58.07 34.40 -51.60
CA LEU A 3 -57.49 34.64 -50.28
C LEU A 3 -56.04 34.11 -50.28
N LEU A 4 -55.05 34.95 -50.02
CA LEU A 4 -53.64 34.57 -49.73
C LEU A 4 -53.56 34.23 -48.28
N PRO A 5 -52.85 33.13 -47.91
CA PRO A 5 -52.49 32.85 -46.53
C PRO A 5 -51.22 33.64 -46.08
N VAL A 6 -51.36 34.38 -45.00
CA VAL A 6 -50.21 34.99 -44.28
C VAL A 6 -49.49 33.97 -43.42
N LEU A 7 -48.25 33.66 -43.77
CA LEU A 7 -47.35 32.84 -42.90
C LEU A 7 -46.80 33.74 -41.81
N PHE A 8 -47.12 33.39 -40.54
CA PHE A 8 -46.49 33.95 -39.37
C PHE A 8 -45.25 33.11 -39.02
N SER A 9 -44.04 33.64 -39.23
CA SER A 9 -42.79 33.04 -38.80
C SER A 9 -42.52 33.41 -37.35
N VAL A 10 -42.64 32.43 -36.42
CA VAL A 10 -42.25 32.59 -35.03
C VAL A 10 -40.76 32.37 -34.93
N LEU A 11 -39.98 33.42 -34.66
CA LEU A 11 -38.56 33.35 -34.30
C LEU A 11 -38.45 32.89 -32.84
N ILE A 12 -38.10 31.61 -32.60
CA ILE A 12 -37.72 31.14 -31.30
C ILE A 12 -36.25 31.54 -31.03
N ALA A 13 -36.05 32.59 -30.25
CA ALA A 13 -34.75 32.97 -29.73
C ALA A 13 -34.33 31.96 -28.64
N GLY A 14 -33.55 30.95 -29.04
CA GLY A 14 -32.95 30.03 -28.10
C GLY A 14 -31.88 30.76 -27.26
N CYS A 15 -32.13 30.99 -25.98
CA CYS A 15 -31.07 31.37 -25.02
C CYS A 15 -30.10 30.22 -24.89
N ALA A 16 -28.96 30.29 -25.57
CA ALA A 16 -27.82 29.40 -25.30
C ALA A 16 -27.29 29.73 -23.89
N SER A 17 -27.57 28.88 -22.93
CA SER A 17 -26.96 28.97 -21.59
C SER A 17 -25.46 28.74 -21.75
N VAL A 18 -24.64 29.73 -21.42
CA VAL A 18 -23.18 29.59 -21.32
C VAL A 18 -22.92 28.60 -20.21
N PRO A 19 -22.18 27.49 -20.46
CA PRO A 19 -21.84 26.54 -19.42
C PRO A 19 -21.06 27.27 -18.31
N PRO A 20 -21.27 26.92 -17.03
CA PRO A 20 -20.51 27.51 -15.93
C PRO A 20 -19.01 27.34 -16.17
N PRO A 21 -18.17 28.31 -15.77
CA PRO A 21 -16.73 28.22 -15.94
C PRO A 21 -16.22 26.96 -15.18
N ALA A 22 -15.28 26.24 -15.80
CA ALA A 22 -14.65 25.08 -15.15
C ALA A 22 -14.07 25.49 -13.78
N PRO A 23 -14.21 24.65 -12.75
CA PRO A 23 -13.67 24.97 -11.43
C PRO A 23 -12.15 25.20 -11.52
N GLN A 24 -11.69 26.30 -10.91
CA GLN A 24 -10.26 26.64 -10.88
C GLN A 24 -9.48 25.55 -10.12
N PRO A 25 -8.29 25.15 -10.61
CA PRO A 25 -7.44 24.22 -9.91
C PRO A 25 -7.08 24.76 -8.50
N LEU A 26 -7.08 23.88 -7.49
CA LEU A 26 -6.66 24.25 -6.13
C LEU A 26 -5.23 24.79 -6.13
N THR A 27 -4.92 25.75 -5.25
CA THR A 27 -3.53 26.17 -5.00
C THR A 27 -2.76 25.07 -4.29
N ILE A 28 -1.42 25.18 -4.23
CA ILE A 28 -0.62 24.17 -3.49
C ILE A 28 -0.92 24.22 -1.99
N GLU A 29 -1.16 25.40 -1.41
CA GLU A 29 -1.53 25.59 -0.02
C GLU A 29 -2.86 24.86 0.30
N GLN A 30 -3.84 24.95 -0.58
CA GLN A 30 -5.11 24.24 -0.44
C GLN A 30 -4.93 22.72 -0.53
N ILE A 31 -4.08 22.24 -1.45
CA ILE A 31 -3.74 20.81 -1.58
C ILE A 31 -3.05 20.31 -0.31
N LEU A 32 -2.15 21.10 0.27
CA LEU A 32 -1.46 20.77 1.51
C LEU A 32 -2.40 20.66 2.74
N GLN A 33 -3.57 21.27 2.71
CA GLN A 33 -4.59 21.12 3.77
C GLN A 33 -5.50 19.90 3.53
N LYS A 34 -5.58 19.39 2.32
CA LYS A 34 -6.48 18.29 1.94
C LYS A 34 -5.87 16.93 2.30
N PRO A 35 -6.60 15.99 2.93
CA PRO A 35 -6.13 14.62 3.10
C PRO A 35 -5.82 13.97 1.74
N LEU A 36 -4.76 13.15 1.65
CA LEU A 36 -4.33 12.58 0.38
C LEU A 36 -5.43 11.72 -0.26
N TYR A 37 -6.14 10.95 0.55
CA TYR A 37 -7.24 10.08 0.07
C TYR A 37 -8.48 10.83 -0.46
N GLN A 38 -8.50 12.15 -0.36
CA GLN A 38 -9.53 13.02 -0.96
C GLN A 38 -9.02 13.77 -2.20
N MET A 39 -7.74 13.61 -2.56
CA MET A 39 -7.15 14.27 -3.72
C MET A 39 -7.56 13.56 -5.02
N THR A 40 -7.71 14.35 -6.08
CA THR A 40 -7.72 13.82 -7.44
C THR A 40 -6.30 13.39 -7.86
N PRO A 41 -6.14 12.57 -8.92
CA PRO A 41 -4.82 12.24 -9.47
C PRO A 41 -3.96 13.48 -9.80
N GLN A 42 -4.56 14.54 -10.30
CA GLN A 42 -3.87 15.80 -10.63
C GLN A 42 -3.37 16.51 -9.37
N GLU A 43 -4.21 16.58 -8.33
CA GLU A 43 -3.83 17.16 -7.03
C GLU A 43 -2.73 16.32 -6.33
N ALA A 44 -2.87 14.99 -6.36
CA ALA A 44 -1.85 14.08 -5.83
C ALA A 44 -0.51 14.22 -6.57
N GLY A 45 -0.53 14.35 -7.89
CA GLY A 45 0.69 14.62 -8.68
C GLY A 45 1.39 15.92 -8.29
N ARG A 46 0.62 16.99 -8.02
CA ARG A 46 1.16 18.26 -7.53
C ARG A 46 1.70 18.14 -6.10
N TYR A 47 1.01 17.38 -5.25
CA TYR A 47 1.49 17.06 -3.90
C TYR A 47 2.80 16.29 -3.92
N ILE A 48 2.91 15.24 -4.74
CA ILE A 48 4.14 14.46 -4.94
C ILE A 48 5.30 15.36 -5.36
N ASN A 49 5.09 16.23 -6.37
CA ASN A 49 6.11 17.16 -6.82
C ASN A 49 6.55 18.13 -5.72
N HIS A 50 5.59 18.66 -4.95
CA HIS A 50 5.88 19.52 -3.80
C HIS A 50 6.72 18.80 -2.75
N MET A 51 6.36 17.58 -2.38
CA MET A 51 7.11 16.79 -1.39
C MET A 51 8.52 16.45 -1.87
N GLN A 52 8.68 16.10 -3.13
CA GLN A 52 9.98 15.82 -3.72
C GLN A 52 10.91 17.04 -3.70
N THR A 53 10.35 18.23 -3.87
CA THR A 53 11.11 19.50 -3.91
C THR A 53 11.45 20.00 -2.52
N ASN A 54 10.53 19.86 -1.55
CA ASN A 54 10.62 20.52 -0.25
C ASN A 54 11.06 19.61 0.91
N GLU A 55 11.01 18.28 0.72
CA GLU A 55 11.53 17.30 1.69
C GLU A 55 12.52 16.36 0.98
N PRO A 56 13.81 16.73 0.93
CA PRO A 56 14.83 15.94 0.25
C PRO A 56 15.16 14.62 0.96
N ASP A 57 14.93 14.54 2.27
CA ASP A 57 15.13 13.31 3.03
C ASP A 57 14.02 12.30 2.71
N LEU A 58 14.38 11.19 2.05
CA LEU A 58 13.41 10.18 1.64
C LEU A 58 12.64 9.58 2.81
N ARG A 59 13.30 9.35 3.97
CA ARG A 59 12.67 8.74 5.14
C ARG A 59 11.60 9.67 5.73
N LYS A 60 11.91 10.95 5.86
CA LYS A 60 10.96 11.99 6.30
C LYS A 60 9.82 12.16 5.31
N ARG A 61 10.13 12.11 4.01
CA ARG A 61 9.13 12.19 2.95
C ARG A 61 8.14 11.01 2.99
N ILE A 62 8.63 9.78 3.23
CA ILE A 62 7.79 8.59 3.43
C ILE A 62 6.87 8.79 4.65
N ALA A 63 7.41 9.22 5.78
CA ALA A 63 6.63 9.46 6.98
C ALA A 63 5.54 10.54 6.76
N ALA A 64 5.89 11.65 6.10
CA ALA A 64 4.96 12.74 5.80
C ALA A 64 3.83 12.30 4.86
N ILE A 65 4.16 11.57 3.76
CA ILE A 65 3.18 11.06 2.80
C ILE A 65 2.27 10.00 3.46
N GLY A 66 2.84 9.10 4.24
CA GLY A 66 2.07 8.11 4.97
C GLY A 66 1.08 8.73 5.95
N ARG A 67 1.52 9.73 6.75
CA ARG A 67 0.65 10.47 7.67
C ARG A 67 -0.45 11.25 6.96
N LYS A 68 -0.21 11.69 5.73
CA LYS A 68 -1.20 12.40 4.91
C LYS A 68 -2.41 11.54 4.56
N ASN A 69 -2.28 10.21 4.72
CA ASN A 69 -3.36 9.24 4.55
C ASN A 69 -4.07 8.85 5.87
N ILE A 70 -3.70 9.39 7.03
CA ILE A 70 -4.42 9.09 8.28
C ILE A 70 -5.91 9.42 8.11
N GLY A 71 -6.77 8.43 8.44
CA GLY A 71 -8.21 8.50 8.21
C GLY A 71 -8.69 7.92 6.88
N GLN A 72 -7.81 7.51 5.97
CA GLN A 72 -8.18 6.81 4.73
C GLN A 72 -8.92 5.50 5.07
N PRO A 73 -10.14 5.28 4.52
CA PRO A 73 -10.91 4.07 4.82
C PRO A 73 -10.22 2.78 4.37
N TYR A 74 -10.36 1.74 5.18
CA TYR A 74 -9.83 0.40 4.91
C TYR A 74 -10.78 -0.42 4.03
N VAL A 75 -10.26 -0.99 2.95
CA VAL A 75 -10.94 -1.97 2.09
C VAL A 75 -9.92 -3.03 1.66
N LEU A 76 -10.27 -4.30 1.89
CA LEU A 76 -9.41 -5.43 1.53
C LEU A 76 -9.59 -5.81 0.05
N ASN A 77 -8.49 -6.24 -0.61
CA ASN A 77 -8.48 -6.76 -1.98
C ASN A 77 -9.08 -5.78 -3.01
N LEU A 78 -8.67 -4.51 -2.99
CA LEU A 78 -9.26 -3.44 -3.79
C LEU A 78 -8.53 -3.17 -5.11
N LEU A 79 -7.40 -3.81 -5.39
CA LEU A 79 -6.61 -3.59 -6.61
C LEU A 79 -6.46 -4.87 -7.44
N GLY A 80 -6.50 -4.71 -8.75
CA GLY A 80 -6.30 -5.73 -9.76
C GLY A 80 -5.35 -5.28 -10.88
N GLU A 81 -5.51 -5.85 -12.09
CA GLU A 81 -4.65 -5.63 -13.24
C GLU A 81 -5.34 -4.99 -14.45
N PHE A 82 -6.58 -4.54 -14.32
CA PHE A 82 -7.26 -3.89 -15.44
C PHE A 82 -6.64 -2.51 -15.76
N PRO A 83 -6.36 -2.16 -17.01
CA PRO A 83 -6.73 -2.83 -18.25
C PRO A 83 -5.65 -3.77 -18.84
N PHE A 84 -4.54 -4.02 -18.15
CA PHE A 84 -3.44 -4.87 -18.67
C PHE A 84 -3.83 -6.36 -18.73
N GLN A 85 -4.65 -6.81 -17.78
CA GLN A 85 -5.30 -8.12 -17.82
C GLN A 85 -6.78 -7.97 -17.49
N ILE A 86 -7.62 -8.72 -18.20
CA ILE A 86 -9.08 -8.74 -18.00
C ILE A 86 -9.49 -9.75 -16.91
N HIS A 87 -8.54 -10.51 -16.39
CA HIS A 87 -8.78 -11.57 -15.41
C HIS A 87 -9.20 -11.01 -14.04
N ASP A 88 -8.64 -9.86 -13.65
CA ASP A 88 -9.00 -9.11 -12.44
C ASP A 88 -9.32 -7.67 -12.84
N GLU A 89 -10.62 -7.34 -12.92
CA GLU A 89 -11.13 -6.07 -13.42
C GLU A 89 -10.97 -4.90 -12.42
N LEU A 90 -10.42 -5.15 -11.25
CA LEU A 90 -10.17 -4.10 -10.26
C LEU A 90 -9.10 -3.12 -10.76
N PRO A 91 -9.14 -1.87 -10.28
CA PRO A 91 -8.20 -0.82 -10.70
C PRO A 91 -6.78 -1.10 -10.21
N MET A 92 -5.78 -0.50 -10.89
CA MET A 92 -4.36 -0.68 -10.57
C MET A 92 -3.86 0.22 -9.43
N PHE A 93 -4.64 1.18 -9.00
CA PHE A 93 -4.36 2.05 -7.85
C PHE A 93 -5.65 2.52 -7.20
N SER A 94 -5.56 2.96 -5.94
CA SER A 94 -6.65 3.65 -5.25
C SER A 94 -6.09 4.75 -4.35
N LEU A 95 -6.62 5.97 -4.49
CA LEU A 95 -6.36 7.05 -3.55
C LEU A 95 -7.34 7.04 -2.39
N THR A 96 -8.59 6.63 -2.62
CA THR A 96 -9.70 6.78 -1.67
C THR A 96 -9.73 5.73 -0.57
N HIS A 97 -9.19 4.54 -0.82
CA HIS A 97 -9.19 3.40 0.12
C HIS A 97 -7.85 2.67 0.05
N SER A 98 -7.51 1.94 1.10
CA SER A 98 -6.36 1.04 1.11
C SER A 98 -6.56 -0.16 2.02
N ASP A 99 -5.89 -1.26 1.72
CA ASP A 99 -5.48 -2.25 2.72
C ASP A 99 -4.03 -1.97 3.17
N CYS A 100 -3.48 -2.84 4.01
CA CYS A 100 -2.16 -2.63 4.59
C CYS A 100 -1.03 -2.65 3.54
N VAL A 101 -1.13 -3.50 2.53
CA VAL A 101 -0.13 -3.60 1.46
C VAL A 101 -0.25 -2.40 0.52
N VAL A 102 -1.47 -2.11 0.06
CA VAL A 102 -1.76 -0.96 -0.82
C VAL A 102 -1.31 0.35 -0.19
N PHE A 103 -1.59 0.57 1.10
CA PHE A 103 -1.12 1.75 1.83
C PHE A 103 0.41 1.89 1.78
N SER A 104 1.14 0.82 2.10
CA SER A 104 2.60 0.83 2.15
C SER A 104 3.22 1.00 0.76
N GLU A 105 2.71 0.28 -0.25
CA GLU A 105 3.16 0.38 -1.64
C GLU A 105 2.95 1.79 -2.22
N HIS A 106 1.75 2.39 -2.00
CA HIS A 106 1.45 3.74 -2.46
C HIS A 106 2.34 4.79 -1.79
N THR A 107 2.57 4.65 -0.48
CA THR A 107 3.43 5.57 0.27
C THR A 107 4.87 5.54 -0.25
N TYR A 108 5.45 4.36 -0.45
CA TYR A 108 6.78 4.23 -1.04
C TYR A 108 6.83 4.75 -2.48
N ALA A 109 5.86 4.37 -3.31
CA ALA A 109 5.82 4.78 -4.71
C ALA A 109 5.74 6.30 -4.85
N MET A 110 4.88 6.98 -4.07
CA MET A 110 4.78 8.44 -4.07
C MET A 110 6.06 9.10 -3.58
N ALA A 111 6.68 8.56 -2.52
CA ALA A 111 7.91 9.13 -1.97
C ALA A 111 9.12 9.00 -2.91
N LEU A 112 9.14 8.00 -3.78
CA LEU A 112 10.18 7.75 -4.78
C LEU A 112 9.96 8.47 -6.12
N SER A 113 8.82 9.15 -6.29
CA SER A 113 8.40 9.73 -7.57
C SER A 113 8.37 11.25 -7.54
N ARG A 114 8.52 11.89 -8.70
CA ARG A 114 8.49 13.36 -8.87
C ARG A 114 7.14 13.88 -9.35
N ASN A 115 6.30 13.01 -9.90
CA ASN A 115 5.01 13.35 -10.48
C ASN A 115 4.07 12.13 -10.48
N TRP A 116 2.83 12.32 -10.95
CA TRP A 116 1.81 11.27 -10.99
C TRP A 116 2.16 10.09 -11.90
N GLU A 117 2.75 10.34 -13.06
CA GLU A 117 3.12 9.28 -14.01
C GLU A 117 4.24 8.39 -13.44
N GLU A 118 5.27 9.01 -12.84
CA GLU A 118 6.33 8.28 -12.15
C GLU A 118 5.78 7.47 -10.97
N PHE A 119 4.84 8.04 -10.19
CA PHE A 119 4.17 7.30 -9.12
C PHE A 119 3.46 6.06 -9.64
N PHE A 120 2.69 6.18 -10.73
CA PHE A 120 1.98 5.04 -11.29
C PHE A 120 2.93 3.90 -11.65
N TRP A 121 4.01 4.19 -12.37
CA TRP A 121 4.98 3.16 -12.78
C TRP A 121 5.83 2.64 -11.62
N MET A 122 6.18 3.48 -10.65
CA MET A 122 6.87 3.07 -9.43
C MET A 122 6.00 2.11 -8.59
N LEU A 123 4.70 2.39 -8.49
CA LEU A 123 3.75 1.49 -7.83
C LEU A 123 3.75 0.11 -8.51
N GLN A 124 3.71 0.06 -9.83
CA GLN A 124 3.77 -1.21 -10.56
C GLN A 124 5.12 -1.91 -10.35
N ARG A 125 6.22 -1.15 -10.27
CA ARG A 125 7.55 -1.71 -10.00
C ARG A 125 7.66 -2.37 -8.62
N ILE A 126 6.96 -1.83 -7.62
CA ILE A 126 6.91 -2.38 -6.25
C ILE A 126 5.94 -3.56 -6.17
N ARG A 127 4.77 -3.43 -6.79
CA ARG A 127 3.66 -4.37 -6.68
C ARG A 127 3.88 -5.67 -7.46
N TYR A 128 4.61 -5.63 -8.58
CA TYR A 128 4.81 -6.76 -9.46
C TYR A 128 6.30 -7.13 -9.59
N LYS A 129 6.58 -8.42 -9.65
CA LYS A 129 7.91 -8.92 -9.95
C LYS A 129 8.43 -8.30 -11.25
N ASP A 130 9.60 -7.69 -11.19
CA ASP A 130 10.28 -7.03 -12.31
C ASP A 130 9.45 -5.93 -13.00
N GLY A 131 8.41 -5.42 -12.32
CA GLY A 131 7.48 -4.42 -12.85
C GLY A 131 6.56 -4.92 -13.96
N VAL A 132 6.49 -6.22 -14.19
CA VAL A 132 5.61 -6.84 -15.21
C VAL A 132 4.22 -7.02 -14.64
N ILE A 133 3.25 -6.26 -15.16
CA ILE A 133 1.89 -6.27 -14.67
C ILE A 133 1.18 -7.57 -15.05
N GLY A 134 0.66 -8.28 -14.06
CA GLY A 134 -0.09 -9.51 -14.27
C GLY A 134 -0.34 -10.28 -12.98
N VAL A 135 -1.43 -11.02 -12.92
CA VAL A 135 -1.80 -11.82 -11.75
C VAL A 135 -0.71 -12.81 -11.34
N ALA A 136 0.01 -13.40 -12.31
CA ALA A 136 1.09 -14.35 -12.04
C ALA A 136 2.38 -13.70 -11.52
N THR A 137 2.57 -12.41 -11.74
CA THR A 137 3.75 -11.63 -11.33
C THR A 137 3.47 -10.75 -10.12
N ARG A 138 2.20 -10.62 -9.72
CA ARG A 138 1.81 -9.89 -8.50
C ARG A 138 2.51 -10.52 -7.28
N ASN A 139 2.99 -9.69 -6.36
CA ASN A 139 3.59 -10.11 -5.10
C ASN A 139 2.48 -10.53 -4.12
N HIS A 140 1.97 -11.77 -4.26
CA HIS A 140 0.86 -12.28 -3.44
C HIS A 140 1.25 -12.65 -2.02
N TYR A 141 2.51 -13.05 -1.81
CA TYR A 141 3.04 -13.44 -0.51
C TYR A 141 4.05 -12.41 -0.03
N THR A 142 3.83 -11.89 1.17
CA THR A 142 4.70 -10.85 1.72
C THR A 142 6.15 -11.34 1.81
N GLU A 143 6.40 -12.48 2.45
CA GLU A 143 7.75 -12.98 2.71
C GLU A 143 8.43 -13.50 1.43
N GLN A 144 7.72 -14.32 0.63
CA GLN A 144 8.28 -15.07 -0.49
C GLN A 144 8.20 -14.34 -1.84
N ASP A 145 7.46 -13.23 -1.90
CA ASP A 145 7.32 -12.41 -3.10
C ASP A 145 7.74 -10.97 -2.84
N TRP A 146 6.96 -10.24 -2.02
CA TRP A 146 7.12 -8.80 -1.86
C TRP A 146 8.48 -8.44 -1.26
N ASN A 147 8.87 -9.08 -0.16
CA ASN A 147 10.16 -8.83 0.50
C ASN A 147 11.35 -9.18 -0.42
N ILE A 148 11.22 -10.27 -1.19
CA ILE A 148 12.28 -10.74 -2.08
C ILE A 148 12.40 -9.88 -3.34
N ASN A 149 11.29 -9.58 -4.00
CA ASN A 149 11.28 -8.83 -5.26
C ASN A 149 11.58 -7.34 -5.05
N ASN A 150 11.44 -6.84 -3.80
CA ASN A 150 11.73 -5.47 -3.41
C ASN A 150 13.02 -5.30 -2.58
N ARG A 151 13.99 -6.23 -2.68
CA ARG A 151 15.31 -6.11 -2.01
C ARG A 151 16.12 -4.89 -2.45
N TRP A 152 15.80 -4.33 -3.60
CA TRP A 152 16.36 -3.07 -4.05
C TRP A 152 15.89 -1.87 -3.23
N LEU A 153 14.71 -1.98 -2.58
CA LEU A 153 14.07 -0.95 -1.77
C LEU A 153 14.32 -1.18 -0.28
N VAL A 154 14.20 -2.44 0.19
CA VAL A 154 14.26 -2.80 1.62
C VAL A 154 15.14 -4.02 1.86
N THR A 155 15.77 -4.09 3.03
CA THR A 155 16.61 -5.22 3.47
C THR A 155 16.12 -5.75 4.81
N ASP A 156 15.90 -7.05 4.91
CA ASP A 156 15.52 -7.71 6.17
C ASP A 156 16.64 -7.59 7.21
N ILE A 157 16.32 -6.95 8.34
CA ILE A 157 17.23 -6.76 9.48
C ILE A 157 16.74 -7.45 10.75
N SER A 158 15.69 -8.28 10.66
CA SER A 158 15.02 -8.88 11.82
C SER A 158 15.98 -9.70 12.69
N ALA A 159 16.80 -10.56 12.08
CA ALA A 159 17.77 -11.37 12.80
C ALA A 159 18.86 -10.49 13.47
N GLN A 160 19.32 -9.44 12.79
CA GLN A 160 20.30 -8.51 13.33
C GLN A 160 19.73 -7.74 14.54
N LEU A 161 18.49 -7.28 14.46
CA LEU A 161 17.83 -6.56 15.55
C LEU A 161 17.57 -7.45 16.76
N ALA A 162 17.08 -8.66 16.53
CA ALA A 162 16.73 -9.59 17.60
C ALA A 162 17.97 -10.18 18.30
N GLY A 163 19.10 -10.29 17.62
CA GLY A 163 20.33 -10.87 18.18
C GLY A 163 20.09 -12.26 18.78
N ALA A 164 20.37 -12.44 20.05
CA ALA A 164 20.16 -13.71 20.76
C ALA A 164 18.67 -14.07 20.94
N ASN A 165 17.77 -13.13 20.80
CA ASN A 165 16.32 -13.32 20.96
C ASN A 165 15.62 -13.59 19.63
N VAL A 166 16.38 -13.89 18.55
CA VAL A 166 15.78 -14.18 17.25
C VAL A 166 14.96 -15.46 17.29
N ALA A 167 13.75 -15.40 16.75
CA ALA A 167 12.95 -16.58 16.46
C ALA A 167 12.82 -16.76 14.95
N SER A 168 12.50 -17.98 14.51
CA SER A 168 12.25 -18.28 13.10
C SER A 168 11.13 -19.29 12.92
N TYR A 169 10.57 -19.34 11.72
CA TYR A 169 9.57 -20.33 11.33
C TYR A 169 9.79 -20.80 9.89
N PRO A 170 9.51 -22.09 9.61
CA PRO A 170 9.54 -22.59 8.25
C PRO A 170 8.31 -22.09 7.48
N LEU A 171 8.54 -21.57 6.28
CA LEU A 171 7.48 -21.15 5.35
C LEU A 171 7.57 -21.96 4.06
N THR A 172 6.45 -22.54 3.64
CA THR A 172 6.32 -23.25 2.37
C THR A 172 5.22 -22.60 1.55
N VAL A 173 5.54 -22.16 0.33
CA VAL A 173 4.60 -21.51 -0.58
C VAL A 173 4.46 -22.32 -1.88
N ASP A 174 3.25 -22.79 -2.14
CA ASP A 174 2.82 -23.35 -3.44
C ASP A 174 2.02 -22.30 -4.22
N ARG A 175 2.75 -21.47 -4.95
CA ARG A 175 2.16 -20.38 -5.75
C ARG A 175 1.26 -20.93 -6.86
N SER A 176 1.63 -22.05 -7.48
CA SER A 176 0.82 -22.66 -8.53
C SER A 176 -0.56 -23.05 -8.03
N ARG A 177 -0.61 -23.71 -6.85
CA ARG A 177 -1.88 -24.08 -6.21
C ARG A 177 -2.69 -22.83 -5.86
N PHE A 178 -2.06 -21.80 -5.27
CA PHE A 178 -2.73 -20.55 -4.94
C PHE A 178 -3.36 -19.90 -6.17
N LEU A 179 -2.60 -19.74 -7.26
CA LEU A 179 -3.06 -19.11 -8.50
C LEU A 179 -4.22 -19.89 -9.13
N ARG A 180 -4.15 -21.23 -9.16
CA ARG A 180 -5.27 -22.07 -9.65
C ARG A 180 -6.52 -21.90 -8.79
N THR A 181 -6.38 -21.98 -7.46
CA THR A 181 -7.53 -22.00 -6.56
C THR A 181 -8.15 -20.62 -6.33
N ARG A 182 -7.34 -19.56 -6.33
CA ARG A 182 -7.78 -18.19 -6.01
C ARG A 182 -8.05 -17.34 -7.25
N HIS A 183 -7.27 -17.56 -8.31
CA HIS A 183 -7.28 -16.73 -9.51
C HIS A 183 -7.62 -17.52 -10.78
N HIS A 184 -7.92 -18.81 -10.68
CA HIS A 184 -8.28 -19.67 -11.82
C HIS A 184 -7.28 -19.58 -12.99
N THR A 185 -5.99 -19.49 -12.69
CA THR A 185 -4.93 -19.36 -13.67
C THR A 185 -3.96 -20.53 -13.61
N GLU A 186 -3.52 -21.03 -14.77
CA GLU A 186 -2.69 -22.22 -14.94
C GLU A 186 -1.17 -21.92 -14.92
N ALA A 187 -0.76 -20.81 -14.32
CA ALA A 187 0.66 -20.50 -14.16
C ALA A 187 1.35 -21.53 -13.25
N SER A 188 2.53 -21.99 -13.67
CA SER A 188 3.31 -23.00 -12.94
C SER A 188 4.59 -22.42 -12.36
N PHE A 189 4.79 -22.64 -11.06
CA PHE A 189 5.97 -22.21 -10.31
C PHE A 189 6.46 -23.35 -9.42
N PRO A 190 7.76 -23.45 -9.14
CA PRO A 190 8.26 -24.38 -8.14
C PRO A 190 7.72 -24.00 -6.74
N VAL A 191 7.49 -25.01 -5.92
CA VAL A 191 7.23 -24.79 -4.48
C VAL A 191 8.47 -24.20 -3.85
N THR A 192 8.31 -23.08 -3.15
CA THR A 192 9.42 -22.42 -2.44
C THR A 192 9.36 -22.73 -0.94
N LYS A 193 10.54 -22.84 -0.32
CA LYS A 193 10.70 -23.03 1.11
C LYS A 193 11.74 -22.05 1.64
N SER A 194 11.50 -21.51 2.84
CA SER A 194 12.44 -20.64 3.54
C SER A 194 12.26 -20.80 5.05
N ASP A 195 13.28 -20.36 5.80
CA ASP A 195 13.20 -20.10 7.23
C ASP A 195 13.19 -18.59 7.43
N GLU A 196 12.10 -18.09 8.02
CA GLU A 196 11.84 -16.67 8.15
C GLU A 196 12.13 -16.21 9.59
N ALA A 197 13.14 -15.34 9.74
CA ALA A 197 13.50 -14.75 11.03
C ALA A 197 12.52 -13.63 11.41
N TYR A 198 12.24 -13.50 12.71
CA TYR A 198 11.46 -12.40 13.26
C TYR A 198 11.87 -12.05 14.69
N VAL A 199 11.48 -10.86 15.16
CA VAL A 199 11.59 -10.40 16.54
C VAL A 199 10.33 -10.82 17.28
N PRO A 200 10.41 -11.70 18.31
CA PRO A 200 9.26 -12.06 19.13
C PRO A 200 8.61 -10.81 19.76
N LYS A 201 7.30 -10.84 19.93
CA LYS A 201 6.56 -9.67 20.46
C LYS A 201 7.04 -9.23 21.84
N GLU A 202 7.56 -10.15 22.64
CA GLU A 202 8.10 -9.92 23.98
C GLU A 202 9.36 -9.04 23.93
N HIS A 203 10.13 -9.10 22.81
CA HIS A 203 11.40 -8.40 22.64
C HIS A 203 11.30 -7.17 21.71
N VAL A 204 10.11 -6.87 21.15
CA VAL A 204 9.97 -5.77 20.20
C VAL A 204 10.41 -4.42 20.77
N LYS A 205 10.13 -4.17 22.05
CA LYS A 205 10.49 -2.89 22.72
C LYS A 205 12.00 -2.64 22.76
N GLU A 206 12.79 -3.70 22.85
CA GLU A 206 14.25 -3.65 22.93
C GLU A 206 14.89 -3.16 21.63
N VAL A 207 14.18 -3.30 20.51
CA VAL A 207 14.69 -2.98 19.17
C VAL A 207 14.13 -1.69 18.57
N LEU A 208 13.03 -1.15 19.12
CA LEU A 208 12.34 0.01 18.53
C LEU A 208 13.25 1.21 18.28
N ALA A 209 14.16 1.52 19.24
CA ALA A 209 15.08 2.66 19.11
C ALA A 209 16.05 2.55 17.93
N GLN A 210 16.25 1.34 17.39
CA GLN A 210 17.14 1.06 16.25
C GLN A 210 16.41 1.20 14.89
N LEU A 211 15.09 1.36 14.89
CA LEU A 211 14.29 1.51 13.68
C LEU A 211 14.30 2.96 13.19
N ASN A 212 14.08 3.14 11.89
CA ASN A 212 14.04 4.44 11.22
C ASN A 212 12.69 4.66 10.52
N ASP A 213 12.39 5.93 10.23
CA ASP A 213 11.25 6.28 9.38
C ASP A 213 11.32 5.52 8.04
N GLY A 214 10.20 4.99 7.63
CA GLY A 214 10.08 4.23 6.38
C GLY A 214 10.61 2.80 6.44
N ASP A 215 11.05 2.28 7.59
CA ASP A 215 11.32 0.84 7.72
C ASP A 215 9.98 0.07 7.59
N PHE A 216 9.98 -1.00 6.80
CA PHE A 216 8.79 -1.81 6.54
C PHE A 216 8.60 -2.86 7.63
N VAL A 217 7.38 -3.01 8.10
CA VAL A 217 7.01 -3.93 9.17
C VAL A 217 6.13 -5.02 8.61
N ASN A 218 6.51 -6.30 8.84
CA ASN A 218 5.59 -7.41 8.69
C ASN A 218 5.19 -7.89 10.09
N VAL A 219 3.89 -7.96 10.33
CA VAL A 219 3.32 -8.51 11.56
C VAL A 219 3.18 -10.02 11.39
N ILE A 220 3.92 -10.78 12.17
CA ILE A 220 3.92 -12.24 12.10
C ILE A 220 2.86 -12.78 13.05
N SER A 221 1.94 -13.53 12.48
CA SER A 221 0.90 -14.25 13.23
C SER A 221 1.08 -15.75 13.12
N THR A 222 0.51 -16.44 14.10
CA THR A 222 0.45 -17.91 14.11
C THR A 222 -0.95 -18.41 14.41
N ARG A 223 -1.30 -19.56 13.82
CA ARG A 223 -2.51 -20.31 14.14
C ARG A 223 -2.26 -21.79 13.87
N ASN A 224 -2.52 -22.64 14.87
CA ASN A 224 -2.30 -24.10 14.79
C ASN A 224 -0.86 -24.48 14.40
N GLY A 225 0.13 -23.68 14.80
CA GLY A 225 1.55 -23.93 14.48
C GLY A 225 1.98 -23.46 13.07
N GLU A 226 1.08 -22.93 12.26
CA GLU A 226 1.41 -22.26 11.00
C GLU A 226 1.66 -20.78 11.25
N TYR A 227 2.68 -20.22 10.58
CA TYR A 227 3.10 -18.83 10.71
C TYR A 227 3.05 -18.13 9.35
N TRP A 228 2.71 -16.84 9.34
CA TRP A 228 2.72 -16.00 8.14
C TRP A 228 2.72 -14.51 8.49
N ALA A 229 3.14 -13.65 7.56
CA ALA A 229 2.92 -12.21 7.64
C ALA A 229 1.43 -11.91 7.39
N SER A 230 0.74 -11.53 8.45
CA SER A 230 -0.70 -11.30 8.44
C SER A 230 -1.09 -9.86 8.23
N HIS A 231 -0.15 -8.93 8.39
CA HIS A 231 -0.35 -7.48 8.27
C HIS A 231 0.99 -6.80 8.02
N VAL A 232 0.94 -5.61 7.40
CA VAL A 232 2.13 -4.80 7.13
C VAL A 232 1.86 -3.32 7.41
N GLY A 233 2.94 -2.54 7.48
CA GLY A 233 2.91 -1.09 7.59
C GLY A 233 4.31 -0.51 7.69
N LEU A 234 4.41 0.72 8.17
CA LEU A 234 5.65 1.49 8.19
C LEU A 234 6.00 1.95 9.60
N VAL A 235 7.28 2.03 9.89
CA VAL A 235 7.77 2.71 11.09
C VAL A 235 7.79 4.21 10.83
N VAL A 236 7.34 4.98 11.80
CA VAL A 236 7.47 6.45 11.80
C VAL A 236 7.88 6.95 13.17
N THR A 237 8.69 8.00 13.19
CA THR A 237 9.15 8.64 14.43
C THR A 237 8.12 9.66 14.91
N ALA A 238 7.63 9.51 16.13
CA ALA A 238 6.75 10.47 16.78
C ALA A 238 7.52 11.72 17.22
N PRO A 239 6.82 12.83 17.55
CA PRO A 239 7.48 14.09 17.99
C PRO A 239 8.36 13.94 19.24
N ASP A 240 8.06 12.96 20.10
CA ASP A 240 8.84 12.64 21.31
C ASP A 240 10.07 11.75 21.03
N GLY A 241 10.28 11.36 19.74
CA GLY A 241 11.36 10.49 19.32
C GLY A 241 11.06 9.00 19.42
N SER A 242 9.90 8.61 19.94
CA SER A 242 9.46 7.20 19.96
C SER A 242 9.16 6.68 18.56
N ARG A 243 9.13 5.34 18.40
CA ARG A 243 8.79 4.69 17.12
C ARG A 243 7.36 4.22 17.16
N ASN A 244 6.57 4.73 16.21
CA ASN A 244 5.19 4.35 16.01
C ASN A 244 5.03 3.45 14.79
N PHE A 245 3.91 2.74 14.76
CA PHE A 245 3.46 1.91 13.66
C PHE A 245 2.36 2.64 12.89
N LEU A 246 2.66 3.02 11.65
CA LEU A 246 1.73 3.66 10.72
C LEU A 246 1.20 2.58 9.77
N ASN A 247 -0.11 2.30 9.82
CA ASN A 247 -0.67 1.17 9.13
C ASN A 247 -2.13 1.40 8.69
N SER A 248 -2.56 0.67 7.65
CA SER A 248 -3.95 0.62 7.20
C SER A 248 -4.61 -0.65 7.71
N ALA A 249 -5.51 -0.52 8.66
CA ALA A 249 -6.32 -1.61 9.20
C ALA A 249 -7.71 -1.07 9.51
N ALA A 250 -8.73 -1.94 9.46
CA ALA A 250 -10.11 -1.50 9.73
C ALA A 250 -10.23 -0.69 11.03
N PRO A 251 -10.96 0.43 11.03
CA PRO A 251 -11.73 0.97 9.92
C PRO A 251 -10.94 1.87 8.96
N GLN A 252 -9.70 2.29 9.31
CA GLN A 252 -8.94 3.31 8.55
C GLN A 252 -7.44 3.29 8.86
N VAL A 253 -6.65 4.01 8.04
CA VAL A 253 -5.23 4.28 8.28
C VAL A 253 -5.06 5.02 9.61
N ARG A 254 -4.09 4.57 10.41
CA ARG A 254 -3.76 5.16 11.72
C ARG A 254 -2.27 5.08 12.02
N GLU A 255 -1.82 5.99 12.85
CA GLU A 255 -0.55 5.93 13.55
C GLU A 255 -0.82 5.55 15.01
N GLU A 256 -0.14 4.54 15.52
CA GLU A 256 -0.28 4.05 16.89
C GLU A 256 1.08 3.57 17.41
N THR A 257 1.28 3.56 18.72
CA THR A 257 2.47 2.91 19.29
C THR A 257 2.42 1.40 19.08
N PHE A 258 3.58 0.71 19.06
CA PHE A 258 3.62 -0.75 19.01
C PHE A 258 2.86 -1.39 20.18
N ASP A 259 2.91 -0.78 21.37
CA ASP A 259 2.13 -1.22 22.52
C ASP A 259 0.62 -1.14 22.30
N ALA A 260 0.14 -0.03 21.76
CA ALA A 260 -1.28 0.14 21.44
C ALA A 260 -1.73 -0.87 20.37
N PHE A 261 -0.89 -1.09 19.35
CA PHE A 261 -1.14 -2.12 18.34
C PHE A 261 -1.24 -3.52 18.98
N MET A 262 -0.26 -3.91 19.79
CA MET A 262 -0.25 -5.24 20.46
C MET A 262 -1.45 -5.40 21.39
N ALA A 263 -1.81 -4.38 22.17
CA ALA A 263 -2.99 -4.40 23.04
C ALA A 263 -4.29 -4.59 22.25
N ARG A 264 -4.43 -3.90 21.11
CA ARG A 264 -5.59 -4.05 20.22
C ARG A 264 -5.67 -5.45 19.60
N VAL A 265 -4.51 -6.04 19.23
CA VAL A 265 -4.46 -7.42 18.73
C VAL A 265 -4.84 -8.40 19.84
N ALA A 266 -4.31 -8.25 21.05
CA ALA A 266 -4.63 -9.11 22.19
C ALA A 266 -6.14 -9.05 22.54
N ALA A 267 -6.77 -7.87 22.47
CA ALA A 267 -8.21 -7.75 22.67
C ALA A 267 -9.01 -8.52 21.61
N ARG A 268 -8.58 -8.48 20.34
CA ARG A 268 -9.20 -9.28 19.24
C ARG A 268 -9.00 -10.78 19.46
N GLU A 269 -7.81 -11.21 19.91
CA GLU A 269 -7.52 -12.61 20.24
C GLU A 269 -8.45 -13.12 21.36
N ALA A 270 -8.63 -12.33 22.42
CA ALA A 270 -9.52 -12.65 23.51
C ALA A 270 -10.99 -12.74 23.06
N GLN A 271 -11.43 -11.83 22.19
CA GLN A 271 -12.76 -11.86 21.60
C GLN A 271 -12.97 -13.12 20.75
N GLN A 272 -12.02 -13.48 19.88
CA GLN A 272 -12.10 -14.69 19.06
C GLN A 272 -12.21 -15.94 19.94
N ALA A 273 -11.42 -16.01 21.02
CA ALA A 273 -11.49 -17.12 21.98
C ALA A 273 -12.85 -17.19 22.67
N ALA A 274 -13.39 -16.06 23.13
CA ALA A 274 -14.71 -15.99 23.78
C ALA A 274 -15.85 -16.41 22.83
N GLU A 275 -15.70 -16.15 21.53
CA GLU A 275 -16.67 -16.53 20.50
C GLU A 275 -16.45 -17.98 19.98
N GLY A 276 -15.49 -18.73 20.52
CA GLY A 276 -15.15 -20.09 20.06
C GLY A 276 -14.59 -20.13 18.62
N LYS A 277 -14.09 -19.02 18.12
CA LYS A 277 -13.46 -18.91 16.78
C LYS A 277 -12.00 -19.30 16.85
N PRO A 278 -11.41 -19.78 15.73
CA PRO A 278 -9.96 -20.01 15.67
C PRO A 278 -9.20 -18.70 15.95
N VAL A 279 -8.33 -18.73 16.96
CA VAL A 279 -7.56 -17.55 17.38
C VAL A 279 -6.32 -17.41 16.50
N GLN A 280 -6.18 -16.24 15.87
CA GLN A 280 -4.96 -15.85 15.20
C GLN A 280 -4.11 -15.04 16.19
N GLN A 281 -3.02 -15.66 16.69
CA GLN A 281 -2.14 -15.06 17.69
C GLN A 281 -1.03 -14.24 17.07
N LEU A 282 -0.67 -13.13 17.70
CA LEU A 282 0.54 -12.37 17.38
C LEU A 282 1.78 -13.12 17.86
N ALA A 283 2.68 -13.48 16.93
CA ALA A 283 3.98 -14.07 17.25
C ALA A 283 5.06 -13.00 17.44
N GLY A 284 5.09 -11.98 16.57
CA GLY A 284 6.08 -10.93 16.61
C GLY A 284 6.11 -10.08 15.36
N PHE A 285 7.28 -9.54 15.05
CA PHE A 285 7.46 -8.61 13.95
C PHE A 285 8.73 -8.93 13.14
N LYS A 286 8.63 -8.79 11.84
CA LYS A 286 9.77 -8.77 10.94
C LYS A 286 9.98 -7.31 10.49
N PHE A 287 11.22 -6.85 10.53
CA PHE A 287 11.56 -5.48 10.15
C PHE A 287 12.50 -5.48 8.95
N LEU A 288 12.12 -4.71 7.92
CA LEU A 288 12.95 -4.53 6.74
C LEU A 288 13.36 -3.05 6.66
N ARG A 289 14.67 -2.80 6.72
CA ARG A 289 15.27 -1.47 6.63
C ARG A 289 15.08 -0.90 5.25
N LEU A 290 14.54 0.31 5.14
CA LEU A 290 14.62 1.08 3.90
C LEU A 290 16.11 1.29 3.55
N ASN A 291 16.53 0.93 2.34
CA ASN A 291 17.91 1.06 1.91
C ASN A 291 18.32 2.53 1.78
N ASP A 292 19.58 2.85 2.12
CA ASP A 292 20.08 4.23 2.02
C ASP A 292 20.40 4.62 0.56
N ASN A 293 20.82 3.64 -0.25
CA ASN A 293 21.14 3.82 -1.66
C ASN A 293 20.17 3.01 -2.51
N ILE A 294 19.04 3.62 -2.87
CA ILE A 294 18.00 2.96 -3.67
C ILE A 294 18.32 3.16 -5.14
N VAL A 295 18.65 2.05 -5.83
CA VAL A 295 18.77 1.99 -7.28
C VAL A 295 17.57 1.21 -7.81
N VAL A 296 16.61 1.92 -8.40
CA VAL A 296 15.40 1.29 -8.96
C VAL A 296 15.79 0.44 -10.16
N PRO A 297 15.62 -0.89 -10.12
CA PRO A 297 15.90 -1.72 -11.28
C PRO A 297 14.94 -1.37 -12.43
N PRO A 298 15.39 -1.44 -13.69
CA PRO A 298 14.51 -1.22 -14.83
C PRO A 298 13.37 -2.25 -14.82
N ALA A 299 12.15 -1.81 -15.17
CA ALA A 299 11.05 -2.73 -15.41
C ALA A 299 11.31 -3.52 -16.71
N LEU A 300 10.94 -4.81 -16.70
CA LEU A 300 10.94 -5.58 -17.93
C LEU A 300 9.78 -5.13 -18.83
N PRO A 301 9.91 -5.34 -20.16
CA PRO A 301 8.83 -5.02 -21.09
C PRO A 301 7.52 -5.71 -20.70
N GLN A 302 6.41 -4.97 -20.78
CA GLN A 302 5.09 -5.55 -20.56
C GLN A 302 4.82 -6.61 -21.65
N PRO A 303 4.18 -7.75 -21.30
CA PRO A 303 3.69 -8.68 -22.29
C PRO A 303 2.75 -7.94 -23.25
N ARG A 304 2.81 -8.23 -24.53
CA ARG A 304 1.79 -7.73 -25.46
C ARG A 304 0.50 -8.48 -25.17
N PRO A 305 -0.62 -7.80 -25.14
CA PRO A 305 -1.94 -8.42 -24.96
C PRO A 305 -2.25 -9.43 -26.06
#